data_7257c2324d24aea4937f7aec6a1e4695
#
_entry.id   7257c2324d24aea4937f7aec6a1e4695
#
_cell.length_a   1.000
_cell.length_b   1.000
_cell.length_c   1.000
_cell.angle_alpha   90.00
_cell.angle_beta   90.00
_cell.angle_gamma   90.00
#
_symmetry.space_group_name_H-M   'P 1'
#
loop_
_entity.id
_entity.type
_entity.pdbx_description
1 polymer ?
#
loop_
_entity_poly.entity_id
_entity_poly.type
_entity_poly.pdbx_seq_one_letter_code
_entity_poly.pdbx_strand_id
1 'polypeptide(L)'
;MALNLAKAVIGYLKERPEEKFTARQVAEWIFATYPDECQEKRANSRGDYIKSDADLVQQLVAEISSQRPRMQTKHPELKTTEGRPRRYY
;
A
#
# COMPACT_ATOMS: atom_id res chain seq x y z
N MET A 1 12.10 -6.14 10.93
CA MET A 1 12.43 -5.38 9.72
C MET A 1 11.31 -4.41 9.36
N ALA A 2 11.69 -3.22 8.91
CA ALA A 2 10.68 -2.25 8.49
C ALA A 2 10.04 -2.68 7.16
N LEU A 3 8.74 -2.49 7.04
CA LEU A 3 8.01 -2.76 5.81
C LEU A 3 8.44 -1.80 4.70
N ASN A 4 8.92 -2.33 3.59
CA ASN A 4 9.16 -1.54 2.40
C ASN A 4 7.89 -1.51 1.55
N LEU A 5 7.10 -0.46 1.73
CA LEU A 5 5.80 -0.34 1.10
C LEU A 5 5.89 -0.33 -0.43
N ALA A 6 6.83 0.44 -0.97
CA ALA A 6 7.01 0.51 -2.43
C ALA A 6 7.33 -0.85 -3.02
N LYS A 7 8.26 -1.59 -2.41
CA LYS A 7 8.63 -2.91 -2.88
C LYS A 7 7.44 -3.88 -2.80
N ALA A 8 6.66 -3.82 -1.73
CA ALA A 8 5.49 -4.68 -1.57
C ALA A 8 4.44 -4.39 -2.65
N VAL A 9 4.16 -3.11 -2.91
CA VAL A 9 3.19 -2.71 -3.94
C VAL A 9 3.65 -3.17 -5.33
N ILE A 10 4.89 -2.88 -5.68
CA ILE A 10 5.43 -3.23 -6.99
C ILE A 10 5.46 -4.76 -7.18
N GLY A 11 5.89 -5.49 -6.16
CA GLY A 11 5.93 -6.95 -6.22
C GLY A 11 4.54 -7.56 -6.45
N TYR A 12 3.54 -7.03 -5.74
CA TYR A 12 2.16 -7.48 -5.90
C TYR A 12 1.66 -7.28 -7.33
N LEU A 13 1.90 -6.10 -7.88
CA LEU A 13 1.44 -5.77 -9.23
C LEU A 13 2.18 -6.56 -10.31
N LYS A 14 3.47 -6.81 -10.13
CA LYS A 14 4.26 -7.61 -11.08
C LYS A 14 3.78 -9.05 -11.20
N GLU A 15 3.28 -9.60 -10.11
CA GLU A 15 2.74 -10.95 -10.11
C GLU A 15 1.37 -11.04 -10.79
N ARG A 16 0.73 -9.89 -11.02
CA ARG A 16 -0.63 -9.79 -11.59
C ARG A 16 -0.68 -8.76 -12.71
N PRO A 17 0.09 -8.97 -13.80
CA PRO A 17 0.27 -7.93 -14.82
C PRO A 17 -0.99 -7.58 -15.61
N GLU A 18 -1.99 -8.44 -15.58
CA GLU A 18 -3.23 -8.23 -16.33
C GLU A 18 -4.35 -7.64 -15.48
N GLU A 19 -4.08 -7.37 -14.20
CA GLU A 19 -5.09 -6.87 -13.27
C GLU A 19 -4.75 -5.46 -12.80
N LYS A 20 -5.79 -4.75 -12.39
CA LYS A 20 -5.68 -3.39 -11.85
C LYS A 20 -6.30 -3.39 -10.46
N PHE A 21 -5.63 -2.76 -9.51
CA PHE A 21 -6.05 -2.78 -8.12
C PHE A 21 -6.13 -1.38 -7.53
N THR A 22 -7.17 -1.14 -6.72
CA THR A 22 -7.25 0.10 -5.95
C THR A 22 -6.21 0.09 -4.83
N ALA A 23 -5.88 1.27 -4.30
CA ALA A 23 -4.98 1.37 -3.17
C ALA A 23 -5.48 0.54 -1.98
N ARG A 24 -6.80 0.50 -1.78
CA ARG A 24 -7.40 -0.30 -0.70
C ARG A 24 -7.16 -1.79 -0.89
N GLN A 25 -7.34 -2.29 -2.12
CA GLN A 25 -7.10 -3.70 -2.40
C GLN A 25 -5.64 -4.09 -2.15
N VAL A 26 -4.72 -3.24 -2.59
CA VAL A 26 -3.30 -3.46 -2.34
C VAL A 26 -2.99 -3.40 -0.84
N ALA A 27 -3.56 -2.44 -0.12
CA ALA A 27 -3.37 -2.29 1.32
C ALA A 27 -3.88 -3.51 2.08
N GLU A 28 -5.04 -4.03 1.71
CA GLU A 28 -5.59 -5.23 2.34
C GLU A 28 -4.69 -6.45 2.10
N TRP A 29 -4.15 -6.59 0.91
CA TRP A 29 -3.21 -7.66 0.60
C TRP A 29 -1.93 -7.54 1.44
N ILE A 30 -1.40 -6.32 1.56
CA ILE A 30 -0.20 -6.07 2.37
C ILE A 30 -0.46 -6.45 3.83
N PHE A 31 -1.60 -6.06 4.36
CA PHE A 31 -1.98 -6.40 5.74
C PHE A 31 -2.04 -7.92 5.93
N ALA A 32 -2.63 -8.64 4.97
CA ALA A 32 -2.77 -10.08 5.05
C ALA A 32 -1.44 -10.82 4.87
N THR A 33 -0.53 -10.26 4.05
CA THR A 33 0.74 -10.91 3.72
C THR A 33 1.84 -10.57 4.72
N TYR A 34 1.83 -9.35 5.25
CA TYR A 34 2.85 -8.85 6.17
C TYR A 34 2.24 -8.38 7.49
N PRO A 35 1.51 -9.27 8.21
CA PRO A 35 0.82 -8.85 9.43
C PRO A 35 1.76 -8.36 10.54
N ASP A 36 2.93 -8.99 10.66
CA ASP A 36 3.90 -8.63 11.70
C ASP A 36 4.49 -7.24 11.46
N GLU A 37 4.86 -6.94 10.22
CA GLU A 37 5.38 -5.63 9.84
C GLU A 37 4.32 -4.54 9.99
N CYS A 38 3.07 -4.86 9.68
CA CYS A 38 1.96 -3.92 9.86
C CYS A 38 1.70 -3.65 11.34
N GLN A 39 1.76 -4.66 12.19
CA GLN A 39 1.60 -4.47 13.63
C GLN A 39 2.76 -3.67 14.23
N GLU A 40 3.97 -3.89 13.75
CA GLU A 40 5.14 -3.10 14.15
C GLU A 40 4.94 -1.63 13.78
N LYS A 41 4.45 -1.37 12.60
CA LYS A 41 4.12 -0.02 12.15
C LYS A 41 3.08 0.63 13.05
N ARG A 42 2.06 -0.12 13.43
CA ARG A 42 1.02 0.34 14.35
C ARG A 42 1.60 0.70 15.72
N ALA A 43 2.49 -0.15 16.24
CA ALA A 43 3.14 0.07 17.52
C ALA A 43 4.03 1.31 17.53
N ASN A 44 4.66 1.61 16.40
CA ASN A 44 5.57 2.74 16.26
C ASN A 44 4.83 4.05 15.89
N SER A 45 3.53 3.97 15.59
CA SER A 45 2.75 5.13 15.25
C SER A 45 2.46 5.97 16.47
N ARG A 46 2.66 7.30 16.36
CA ARG A 46 2.33 8.23 17.43
C ARG A 46 0.87 8.65 17.29
N GLY A 47 0.12 8.52 18.36
CA GLY A 47 -1.26 8.95 18.40
C GLY A 47 -2.23 7.79 18.40
N ASP A 48 -3.48 8.13 18.68
CA ASP A 48 -4.52 7.13 18.91
C ASP A 48 -5.37 6.84 17.68
N TYR A 49 -4.98 7.32 16.52
CA TYR A 49 -5.78 7.18 15.31
C TYR A 49 -5.72 5.77 14.72
N ILE A 50 -4.70 4.98 15.02
CA ILE A 50 -4.63 3.58 14.59
C ILE A 50 -5.12 2.70 15.76
N LYS A 51 -6.42 2.52 15.86
CA LYS A 51 -7.04 1.79 16.96
C LYS A 51 -7.52 0.39 16.58
N SER A 52 -7.68 0.15 15.28
CA SER A 52 -8.19 -1.13 14.79
C SER A 52 -7.47 -1.53 13.52
N ASP A 53 -7.72 -2.77 13.07
CA ASP A 53 -7.15 -3.25 11.81
C ASP A 53 -7.66 -2.42 10.62
N ALA A 54 -8.92 -1.98 10.67
CA ALA A 54 -9.48 -1.12 9.63
C ALA A 54 -8.73 0.21 9.55
N ASP A 55 -8.39 0.80 10.70
CA ASP A 55 -7.60 2.03 10.75
C ASP A 55 -6.21 1.82 10.17
N LEU A 56 -5.59 0.67 10.44
CA LEU A 56 -4.27 0.33 9.91
C LEU A 56 -4.31 0.19 8.39
N VAL A 57 -5.32 -0.49 7.85
CA VAL A 57 -5.50 -0.59 6.40
C VAL A 57 -5.71 0.80 5.78
N GLN A 58 -6.51 1.64 6.42
CA GLN A 58 -6.74 3.01 5.95
C GLN A 58 -5.43 3.82 5.95
N GLN A 59 -4.59 3.63 6.95
CA GLN A 59 -3.28 4.27 6.99
C GLN A 59 -2.39 3.81 5.82
N LEU A 60 -2.42 2.52 5.51
CA LEU A 60 -1.68 1.98 4.37
C LEU A 60 -2.20 2.58 3.06
N VAL A 61 -3.51 2.73 2.90
CA VAL A 61 -4.10 3.38 1.73
C VAL A 61 -3.58 4.80 1.58
N ALA A 62 -3.57 5.57 2.68
CA ALA A 62 -3.08 6.94 2.66
C ALA A 62 -1.59 7.00 2.28
N GLU A 63 -0.78 6.08 2.80
CA GLU A 63 0.64 6.04 2.48
C GLU A 63 0.90 5.64 1.03
N ILE A 64 0.17 4.67 0.50
CA ILE A 64 0.27 4.29 -0.91
C ILE A 64 -0.02 5.49 -1.80
N SER A 65 -1.10 6.21 -1.50
CA SER A 65 -1.50 7.38 -2.26
C SER A 65 -0.48 8.51 -2.19
N SER A 66 0.06 8.79 -0.99
CA SER A 66 1.02 9.88 -0.82
C SER A 66 2.39 9.54 -1.40
N GLN A 67 2.78 8.27 -1.39
CA GLN A 67 4.08 7.83 -1.93
C GLN A 67 4.04 7.52 -3.43
N ARG A 68 2.87 7.54 -4.04
CA ARG A 68 2.70 7.22 -5.45
C ARG A 68 3.67 7.97 -6.37
N PRO A 69 3.80 9.29 -6.30
CA PRO A 69 4.71 10.00 -7.21
C PRO A 69 6.15 9.54 -7.07
N ARG A 70 6.59 9.30 -5.83
CA ARG A 70 7.93 8.81 -5.56
C ARG A 70 8.12 7.39 -6.09
N MET A 71 7.11 6.53 -5.90
CA MET A 71 7.15 5.17 -6.41
C MET A 71 7.24 5.16 -7.94
N GLN A 72 6.49 6.01 -8.62
CA GLN A 72 6.50 6.09 -10.07
C GLN A 72 7.84 6.61 -10.59
N THR A 73 8.51 7.48 -9.85
CA THR A 73 9.84 7.96 -10.20
C THR A 73 10.88 6.84 -10.13
N LYS A 74 10.83 6.01 -9.09
CA LYS A 74 11.76 4.89 -8.90
C LYS A 74 11.40 3.67 -9.74
N HIS A 75 10.10 3.50 -10.02
CA HIS A 75 9.57 2.35 -10.74
C HIS A 75 8.67 2.86 -11.87
N PRO A 76 9.25 3.28 -13.01
CA PRO A 76 8.45 3.83 -14.11
C PRO A 76 7.45 2.84 -14.70
N GLU A 77 7.61 1.56 -14.42
CA GLU A 77 6.63 0.54 -14.82
C GLU A 77 5.32 0.62 -14.04
N LEU A 78 5.30 1.30 -12.91
CA LEU A 78 4.07 1.49 -12.13
C LEU A 78 3.18 2.50 -12.85
N LYS A 79 1.97 2.08 -13.15
CA LYS A 79 0.98 2.91 -13.83
C LYS A 79 -0.27 3.06 -12.98
N THR A 80 -1.04 4.11 -13.25
CA THR A 80 -2.30 4.35 -12.57
C THR A 80 -3.37 4.77 -13.58
N THR A 81 -4.64 4.49 -13.25
CA THR A 81 -5.77 4.95 -14.06
C THR A 81 -6.14 6.38 -13.66
N GLU A 82 -6.83 7.09 -14.57
CA GLU A 82 -7.27 8.47 -14.31
C GLU A 82 -8.59 8.55 -13.57
N GLY A 83 -9.37 7.48 -13.58
CA GLY A 83 -10.68 7.45 -12.94
C GLY A 83 -10.61 7.35 -11.42
N ARG A 84 -11.76 7.44 -10.79
CA ARG A 84 -11.90 7.24 -9.34
C ARG A 84 -12.84 6.06 -9.10
N PRO A 85 -12.45 5.13 -8.24
CA PRO A 85 -11.17 5.10 -7.54
C PRO A 85 -10.00 4.83 -8.49
N ARG A 86 -8.85 5.44 -8.18
CA ARG A 86 -7.63 5.21 -8.94
C ARG A 86 -7.15 3.78 -8.73
N ARG A 87 -6.77 3.14 -9.82
CA ARG A 87 -6.23 1.78 -9.76
C ARG A 87 -4.77 1.77 -10.21
N TYR A 88 -4.01 0.85 -9.62
CA TYR A 88 -2.59 0.68 -9.92
C TYR A 88 -2.39 -0.59 -10.73
N TYR A 89 -1.42 -0.57 -11.62
CA TYR A 89 -1.09 -1.75 -12.44
C TYR A 89 0.32 -1.69 -13.00
#